data_6418292700d688d3e6f6fed8023d849f
#
_entry.id   6418292700d688d3e6f6fed8023d849f
#
_cell.length_a   1.000
_cell.length_b   1.000
_cell.length_c   1.000
_cell.angle_alpha   90.00
_cell.angle_beta   90.00
_cell.angle_gamma   90.00
#
_symmetry.space_group_name_H-M   'P 1'
#
loop_
_entity.id
_entity.type
_entity.pdbx_description
1 polymer ?
#
loop_
_entity_poly.entity_id
_entity_poly.type
_entity_poly.pdbx_seq_one_letter_code
_entity_poly.pdbx_strand_id
1 'polypeptide(L)'
;MCAGIMDDMQKQTPKKPRKTIFLMVLILLLSACTNNQTATIVYPPTTEILVPTNTEVLKTAEVITPTEIPAAAIVNGEPISLEFFEGEVARYLAAQDANAEASGDVTEAREVVLNDLIDQVLLAQAARAGGLTISDEEVQEKIDSLSEETDLSAWMNTWGYSEESLFEALKLQMLAALQRDLIIEAVPEVVEQAELRQVFAYTQEGARSALTSLRSGADFEDVAYTYDPLTGGYLGWVPRGYLLIPAVEDAAFSLPAGSYSDVIESNVGYHIVLVIAREDREISGDALSTLQRQALYDWLEEQRENSTIEVLDT
;
A
#
# COMPACT_ATOMS: atom_id res chain seq x y z
N MET A 1 51.45 0.56 34.46
CA MET A 1 50.09 0.24 34.87
C MET A 1 49.14 0.82 33.81
N CYS A 2 49.02 0.15 32.70
CA CYS A 2 48.04 0.48 31.64
C CYS A 2 47.88 -0.79 30.81
N ALA A 3 47.05 -1.71 31.30
CA ALA A 3 46.57 -2.86 30.56
C ALA A 3 45.29 -3.29 31.24
N GLY A 4 44.14 -3.09 30.59
CA GLY A 4 42.87 -3.57 31.13
C GLY A 4 41.60 -2.83 30.71
N ILE A 5 41.52 -2.21 29.50
CA ILE A 5 40.27 -1.63 28.99
C ILE A 5 40.09 -1.94 27.47
N MET A 6 40.48 -3.12 27.05
CA MET A 6 40.32 -3.49 25.61
C MET A 6 39.68 -4.86 25.37
N ASP A 7 38.91 -5.40 26.32
CA ASP A 7 38.37 -6.76 26.18
C ASP A 7 36.85 -6.88 26.29
N ASP A 8 36.08 -5.77 26.20
CA ASP A 8 34.63 -5.83 26.32
C ASP A 8 33.84 -5.27 25.11
N MET A 9 34.49 -5.09 23.96
CA MET A 9 33.83 -4.60 22.73
C MET A 9 33.64 -5.66 21.63
N GLN A 10 33.73 -6.93 21.93
CA GLN A 10 33.68 -7.99 20.90
C GLN A 10 32.65 -9.09 21.16
N LYS A 11 31.44 -8.76 21.61
CA LYS A 11 30.26 -9.69 21.60
C LYS A 11 28.93 -8.99 21.41
N GLN A 12 28.78 -8.15 20.41
CA GLN A 12 27.48 -7.79 19.88
C GLN A 12 27.38 -8.31 18.45
N THR A 13 26.92 -9.55 18.33
CA THR A 13 26.40 -10.04 17.04
C THR A 13 25.20 -9.18 16.63
N PRO A 14 25.14 -8.69 15.38
CA PRO A 14 24.00 -7.91 14.92
C PRO A 14 22.76 -8.82 14.94
N LYS A 15 21.78 -8.48 15.77
CA LYS A 15 20.45 -9.07 15.69
C LYS A 15 19.87 -8.69 14.32
N LYS A 16 19.73 -9.67 13.43
CA LYS A 16 19.01 -9.53 12.16
C LYS A 16 17.61 -8.95 12.44
N PRO A 17 17.14 -7.98 11.66
CA PRO A 17 15.80 -7.44 11.82
C PRO A 17 14.76 -8.52 11.48
N ARG A 18 14.00 -8.94 12.49
CA ARG A 18 12.92 -9.95 12.37
C ARG A 18 11.63 -9.41 11.71
N LYS A 19 11.63 -8.15 11.27
CA LYS A 19 10.43 -7.49 10.72
C LYS A 19 10.04 -7.89 9.29
N THR A 20 10.81 -8.76 8.63
CA THR A 20 10.64 -9.08 7.20
C THR A 20 9.79 -10.32 6.92
N ILE A 21 9.43 -11.11 7.93
CA ILE A 21 8.84 -12.44 7.69
C ILE A 21 7.32 -12.37 7.48
N PHE A 22 6.63 -11.45 8.14
CA PHE A 22 5.16 -11.34 8.00
C PHE A 22 4.74 -10.72 6.66
N LEU A 23 5.48 -9.70 6.22
CA LEU A 23 5.33 -9.15 4.88
C LEU A 23 5.76 -10.15 3.79
N MET A 24 6.68 -11.08 4.10
CA MET A 24 7.12 -12.10 3.14
C MET A 24 6.13 -13.24 2.90
N VAL A 25 5.29 -13.62 3.88
CA VAL A 25 4.28 -14.68 3.64
C VAL A 25 3.20 -14.20 2.67
N LEU A 26 2.85 -12.92 2.71
CA LEU A 26 1.94 -12.31 1.74
C LEU A 26 2.66 -11.87 0.43
N ILE A 27 3.94 -11.46 0.52
CA ILE A 27 4.74 -10.98 -0.61
C ILE A 27 5.35 -12.14 -1.45
N LEU A 28 5.64 -13.32 -0.86
CA LEU A 28 6.13 -14.49 -1.60
C LEU A 28 5.10 -15.02 -2.62
N LEU A 29 3.83 -14.67 -2.47
CA LEU A 29 2.79 -14.99 -3.44
C LEU A 29 2.74 -14.04 -4.66
N LEU A 30 3.51 -12.95 -4.67
CA LEU A 30 3.39 -11.87 -5.66
C LEU A 30 4.52 -11.77 -6.69
N SER A 31 5.54 -12.65 -6.65
CA SER A 31 6.77 -12.46 -7.45
C SER A 31 6.88 -13.24 -8.75
N ALA A 32 5.80 -13.73 -9.33
CA ALA A 32 5.90 -14.43 -10.61
C ALA A 32 4.68 -14.23 -11.51
N CYS A 33 4.64 -13.15 -12.27
CA CYS A 33 3.91 -13.10 -13.56
C CYS A 33 4.41 -11.91 -14.39
N THR A 34 5.52 -12.11 -15.11
CA THR A 34 5.80 -11.35 -16.33
C THR A 34 5.70 -12.32 -17.50
N ASN A 35 4.52 -12.49 -18.05
CA ASN A 35 4.37 -13.12 -19.33
C ASN A 35 3.48 -12.24 -20.23
N ASN A 36 4.14 -11.51 -21.10
CA ASN A 36 3.59 -10.59 -22.07
C ASN A 36 2.98 -11.40 -23.23
N GLN A 37 1.67 -11.62 -23.20
CA GLN A 37 0.94 -12.13 -24.36
C GLN A 37 -0.19 -11.16 -24.73
N THR A 38 -0.02 -10.53 -25.87
CA THR A 38 -1.00 -9.65 -26.51
C THR A 38 -2.20 -10.49 -26.98
N ALA A 39 -3.33 -10.40 -26.30
CA ALA A 39 -4.56 -11.08 -26.69
C ALA A 39 -5.30 -10.26 -27.76
N THR A 40 -5.45 -10.85 -28.94
CA THR A 40 -6.26 -10.31 -30.04
C THR A 40 -7.72 -10.68 -29.80
N ILE A 41 -8.57 -9.70 -29.59
CA ILE A 41 -10.01 -9.88 -29.37
C ILE A 41 -10.69 -10.17 -30.72
N VAL A 42 -11.25 -11.38 -30.87
CA VAL A 42 -12.11 -11.76 -31.99
C VAL A 42 -13.55 -11.85 -31.50
N TYR A 43 -14.43 -11.00 -32.01
CA TYR A 43 -15.87 -11.05 -31.71
C TYR A 43 -16.56 -12.13 -32.58
N PRO A 44 -17.36 -13.06 -32.00
CA PRO A 44 -18.20 -13.95 -32.79
C PRO A 44 -19.50 -13.25 -33.26
N PRO A 45 -20.09 -13.68 -34.39
CA PRO A 45 -21.29 -13.06 -34.93
C PRO A 45 -22.54 -13.47 -34.13
N THR A 46 -23.43 -12.52 -33.96
CA THR A 46 -24.74 -12.64 -33.32
C THR A 46 -25.63 -13.66 -34.07
N THR A 47 -26.07 -14.69 -33.38
CA THR A 47 -27.06 -15.65 -33.88
C THR A 47 -28.40 -15.37 -33.19
N GLU A 48 -29.43 -15.02 -33.98
CA GLU A 48 -30.82 -14.91 -33.51
C GLU A 48 -31.35 -16.28 -33.09
N ILE A 49 -31.82 -16.39 -31.85
CA ILE A 49 -32.49 -17.60 -31.34
C ILE A 49 -34.00 -17.37 -31.38
N LEU A 50 -34.69 -18.15 -32.20
CA LEU A 50 -36.13 -18.26 -32.21
C LEU A 50 -36.62 -19.02 -30.96
N VAL A 51 -37.47 -18.40 -30.15
CA VAL A 51 -38.07 -18.98 -28.95
C VAL A 51 -39.32 -19.79 -29.33
N PRO A 52 -39.41 -21.10 -29.04
CA PRO A 52 -40.66 -21.82 -29.11
C PRO A 52 -41.49 -21.58 -27.86
N THR A 53 -42.70 -21.11 -28.03
CA THR A 53 -43.70 -20.97 -26.98
C THR A 53 -44.25 -22.37 -26.63
N ASN A 54 -43.89 -22.89 -25.47
CA ASN A 54 -44.53 -24.06 -24.88
C ASN A 54 -45.12 -23.70 -23.51
N THR A 55 -46.44 -23.72 -23.42
CA THR A 55 -47.18 -23.43 -22.20
C THR A 55 -47.33 -24.72 -21.41
N GLU A 56 -46.45 -24.95 -20.44
CA GLU A 56 -46.65 -25.98 -19.42
C GLU A 56 -46.98 -25.35 -18.07
N VAL A 57 -47.97 -25.92 -17.42
CA VAL A 57 -48.54 -25.53 -16.14
C VAL A 57 -47.49 -25.57 -15.05
N LEU A 58 -47.17 -24.41 -14.49
CA LEU A 58 -46.26 -24.25 -13.37
C LEU A 58 -46.83 -24.92 -12.12
N LYS A 59 -46.19 -26.05 -11.71
CA LYS A 59 -46.23 -26.47 -10.31
C LYS A 59 -45.56 -25.37 -9.49
N THR A 60 -46.24 -24.96 -8.43
CA THR A 60 -45.74 -24.03 -7.41
C THR A 60 -44.35 -24.48 -6.97
N ALA A 61 -43.32 -23.82 -7.43
CA ALA A 61 -41.99 -23.97 -6.89
C ALA A 61 -42.01 -23.41 -5.46
N GLU A 62 -41.62 -24.21 -4.49
CA GLU A 62 -41.27 -23.70 -3.16
C GLU A 62 -40.25 -22.58 -3.36
N VAL A 63 -40.59 -21.39 -2.89
CA VAL A 63 -39.65 -20.27 -2.80
C VAL A 63 -38.63 -20.70 -1.77
N ILE A 64 -37.53 -21.27 -2.22
CA ILE A 64 -36.34 -21.45 -1.40
C ILE A 64 -35.85 -20.03 -1.15
N THR A 65 -36.17 -19.48 0.03
CA THR A 65 -35.55 -18.24 0.52
C THR A 65 -34.05 -18.53 0.55
N PRO A 66 -33.21 -17.74 -0.18
CA PRO A 66 -31.77 -17.91 -0.05
C PRO A 66 -31.42 -17.75 1.42
N THR A 67 -30.78 -18.75 2.01
CA THR A 67 -30.23 -18.61 3.36
C THR A 67 -29.22 -17.48 3.27
N GLU A 68 -29.50 -16.35 3.92
CA GLU A 68 -28.53 -15.25 3.99
C GLU A 68 -27.26 -15.79 4.62
N ILE A 69 -26.16 -15.76 3.86
CA ILE A 69 -24.85 -16.13 4.38
C ILE A 69 -24.49 -15.05 5.40
N PRO A 70 -24.20 -15.42 6.68
CA PRO A 70 -23.76 -14.44 7.66
C PRO A 70 -22.55 -13.67 7.11
N ALA A 71 -22.63 -12.37 7.13
CA ALA A 71 -21.58 -11.50 6.59
C ALA A 71 -20.99 -10.60 7.69
N ALA A 72 -19.70 -10.31 7.61
CA ALA A 72 -19.03 -9.32 8.45
C ALA A 72 -19.20 -7.90 7.88
N ALA A 73 -19.24 -7.78 6.57
CA ALA A 73 -19.55 -6.53 5.88
C ALA A 73 -20.17 -6.81 4.51
N ILE A 74 -20.80 -5.78 3.93
CA ILE A 74 -21.29 -5.78 2.56
C ILE A 74 -20.68 -4.57 1.84
N VAL A 75 -19.96 -4.80 0.73
CA VAL A 75 -19.29 -3.77 -0.06
C VAL A 75 -19.95 -3.70 -1.43
N ASN A 76 -20.65 -2.62 -1.73
CA ASN A 76 -21.42 -2.43 -2.98
C ASN A 76 -22.36 -3.62 -3.31
N GLY A 77 -22.92 -4.24 -2.25
CA GLY A 77 -23.80 -5.40 -2.38
C GLY A 77 -23.08 -6.77 -2.41
N GLU A 78 -21.74 -6.82 -2.41
CA GLU A 78 -20.95 -8.03 -2.33
C GLU A 78 -20.62 -8.34 -0.85
N PRO A 79 -21.05 -9.48 -0.30
CA PRO A 79 -20.82 -9.80 1.10
C PRO A 79 -19.40 -10.34 1.34
N ILE A 80 -18.76 -9.88 2.40
CA ILE A 80 -17.60 -10.51 3.01
C ILE A 80 -18.17 -11.50 4.04
N SER A 81 -18.05 -12.82 3.80
CA SER A 81 -18.64 -13.81 4.70
C SER A 81 -18.03 -13.74 6.09
N LEU A 82 -18.86 -13.95 7.12
CA LEU A 82 -18.39 -13.96 8.51
C LEU A 82 -17.36 -15.07 8.75
N GLU A 83 -17.55 -16.24 8.16
CA GLU A 83 -16.63 -17.38 8.29
C GLU A 83 -15.24 -17.04 7.73
N PHE A 84 -15.19 -16.43 6.54
CA PHE A 84 -13.93 -16.01 5.92
C PHE A 84 -13.22 -14.96 6.79
N PHE A 85 -13.96 -13.94 7.22
CA PHE A 85 -13.43 -12.88 8.09
C PHE A 85 -12.86 -13.43 9.41
N GLU A 86 -13.62 -14.29 10.12
CA GLU A 86 -13.16 -14.90 11.38
C GLU A 86 -11.90 -15.76 11.17
N GLY A 87 -11.84 -16.46 10.04
CA GLY A 87 -10.66 -17.22 9.66
C GLY A 87 -9.44 -16.32 9.48
N GLU A 88 -9.57 -15.19 8.79
CA GLU A 88 -8.46 -14.22 8.59
C GLU A 88 -8.05 -13.57 9.92
N VAL A 89 -8.99 -13.21 10.80
CA VAL A 89 -8.68 -12.70 12.15
C VAL A 89 -7.86 -13.72 12.96
N ALA A 90 -8.27 -14.99 12.95
CA ALA A 90 -7.54 -16.05 13.65
C ALA A 90 -6.10 -16.22 13.10
N ARG A 91 -5.93 -16.16 11.77
CA ARG A 91 -4.61 -16.21 11.11
C ARG A 91 -3.74 -15.00 11.44
N TYR A 92 -4.32 -13.81 11.43
CA TYR A 92 -3.64 -12.57 11.80
C TYR A 92 -3.08 -12.64 13.23
N LEU A 93 -3.91 -13.05 14.19
CA LEU A 93 -3.51 -13.22 15.60
C LEU A 93 -2.43 -14.30 15.76
N ALA A 94 -2.60 -15.46 15.10
CA ALA A 94 -1.60 -16.52 15.15
C ALA A 94 -0.24 -16.08 14.59
N ALA A 95 -0.24 -15.23 13.58
CA ALA A 95 0.98 -14.69 13.01
C ALA A 95 1.66 -13.66 13.93
N GLN A 96 0.90 -12.84 14.65
CA GLN A 96 1.44 -11.95 15.69
C GLN A 96 2.10 -12.75 16.83
N ASP A 97 1.43 -13.79 17.33
CA ASP A 97 1.96 -14.65 18.37
C ASP A 97 3.26 -15.37 17.92
N ALA A 98 3.31 -15.85 16.67
CA ALA A 98 4.49 -16.50 16.10
C ALA A 98 5.70 -15.55 16.01
N ASN A 99 5.48 -14.24 15.85
CA ASN A 99 6.53 -13.21 15.80
C ASN A 99 6.96 -12.70 17.19
N ALA A 100 6.40 -13.22 18.29
CA ALA A 100 6.60 -12.76 19.66
C ALA A 100 6.31 -11.25 19.84
N GLU A 101 5.44 -10.68 19.02
CA GLU A 101 4.83 -9.39 19.27
C GLU A 101 3.83 -9.56 20.43
N ALA A 102 3.64 -8.55 21.26
CA ALA A 102 2.70 -8.63 22.38
C ALA A 102 1.36 -9.12 21.84
N SER A 103 0.70 -10.07 22.55
CA SER A 103 -0.58 -10.65 22.11
C SER A 103 -1.53 -9.51 21.69
N GLY A 104 -1.88 -9.47 20.39
CA GLY A 104 -2.66 -8.39 19.81
C GLY A 104 -4.03 -8.28 20.46
N ASP A 105 -4.54 -7.07 20.57
CA ASP A 105 -5.93 -6.84 20.95
C ASP A 105 -6.82 -7.43 19.84
N VAL A 106 -7.71 -8.36 20.22
CA VAL A 106 -8.64 -9.00 19.28
C VAL A 106 -9.51 -7.97 18.56
N THR A 107 -9.91 -6.90 19.24
CA THR A 107 -10.71 -5.82 18.65
C THR A 107 -9.93 -5.09 17.58
N GLU A 108 -8.68 -4.74 17.85
CA GLU A 108 -7.77 -4.11 16.88
C GLU A 108 -7.50 -5.05 15.68
N ALA A 109 -7.27 -6.34 15.95
CA ALA A 109 -7.07 -7.33 14.89
C ALA A 109 -8.29 -7.44 13.96
N ARG A 110 -9.51 -7.45 14.53
CA ARG A 110 -10.76 -7.49 13.75
C ARG A 110 -10.89 -6.25 12.87
N GLU A 111 -10.61 -5.06 13.40
CA GLU A 111 -10.68 -3.82 12.65
C GLU A 111 -9.66 -3.80 11.50
N VAL A 112 -8.41 -4.18 11.76
CA VAL A 112 -7.35 -4.24 10.75
C VAL A 112 -7.72 -5.21 9.64
N VAL A 113 -8.12 -6.43 9.98
CA VAL A 113 -8.46 -7.48 9.00
C VAL A 113 -9.70 -7.09 8.20
N LEU A 114 -10.73 -6.54 8.84
CA LEU A 114 -11.95 -6.13 8.13
C LEU A 114 -11.65 -5.02 7.11
N ASN A 115 -10.86 -4.02 7.49
CA ASN A 115 -10.45 -2.95 6.60
C ASN A 115 -9.65 -3.49 5.41
N ASP A 116 -8.71 -4.41 5.64
CA ASP A 116 -7.91 -5.03 4.57
C ASP A 116 -8.79 -5.83 3.59
N LEU A 117 -9.76 -6.60 4.10
CA LEU A 117 -10.71 -7.34 3.26
C LEU A 117 -11.61 -6.41 2.44
N ILE A 118 -12.08 -5.30 3.02
CA ILE A 118 -12.84 -4.28 2.30
C ILE A 118 -12.00 -3.70 1.15
N ASP A 119 -10.74 -3.37 1.39
CA ASP A 119 -9.84 -2.84 0.35
C ASP A 119 -9.58 -3.87 -0.76
N GLN A 120 -9.39 -5.13 -0.42
CA GLN A 120 -9.24 -6.20 -1.40
C GLN A 120 -10.50 -6.37 -2.26
N VAL A 121 -11.69 -6.29 -1.65
CA VAL A 121 -12.97 -6.36 -2.40
C VAL A 121 -13.13 -5.16 -3.32
N LEU A 122 -12.81 -3.94 -2.87
CA LEU A 122 -12.87 -2.74 -3.70
C LEU A 122 -11.93 -2.83 -4.92
N LEU A 123 -10.69 -3.28 -4.71
CA LEU A 123 -9.73 -3.52 -5.78
C LEU A 123 -10.25 -4.59 -6.77
N ALA A 124 -10.76 -5.71 -6.25
CA ALA A 124 -11.29 -6.79 -7.09
C ALA A 124 -12.53 -6.35 -7.89
N GLN A 125 -13.41 -5.54 -7.30
CA GLN A 125 -14.57 -4.97 -7.99
C GLN A 125 -14.13 -4.04 -9.11
N ALA A 126 -13.15 -3.18 -8.87
CA ALA A 126 -12.60 -2.29 -9.89
C ALA A 126 -11.93 -3.08 -11.03
N ALA A 127 -11.15 -4.13 -10.71
CA ALA A 127 -10.58 -5.03 -11.71
C ALA A 127 -11.66 -5.62 -12.61
N ARG A 128 -12.73 -6.18 -12.03
CA ARG A 128 -13.87 -6.74 -12.80
C ARG A 128 -14.57 -5.66 -13.64
N ALA A 129 -14.78 -4.48 -13.09
CA ALA A 129 -15.39 -3.35 -13.82
C ALA A 129 -14.51 -2.89 -14.99
N GLY A 130 -13.18 -2.99 -14.85
CA GLY A 130 -12.21 -2.76 -15.91
C GLY A 130 -12.09 -3.90 -16.93
N GLY A 131 -12.87 -4.99 -16.78
CA GLY A 131 -12.84 -6.15 -17.67
C GLY A 131 -11.74 -7.15 -17.35
N LEU A 132 -11.04 -7.01 -16.24
CA LEU A 132 -10.05 -7.98 -15.78
C LEU A 132 -10.75 -9.17 -15.12
N THR A 133 -10.26 -10.37 -15.38
CA THR A 133 -10.82 -11.61 -14.81
C THR A 133 -9.70 -12.55 -14.44
N ILE A 134 -9.95 -13.37 -13.44
CA ILE A 134 -9.10 -14.52 -13.07
C ILE A 134 -9.97 -15.75 -13.20
N SER A 135 -9.54 -16.71 -14.04
CA SER A 135 -10.21 -17.99 -14.20
C SER A 135 -9.88 -18.95 -13.05
N ASP A 136 -10.72 -19.96 -12.88
CA ASP A 136 -10.48 -20.98 -11.86
C ASP A 136 -9.22 -21.80 -12.18
N GLU A 137 -8.88 -21.97 -13.49
CA GLU A 137 -7.65 -22.59 -13.94
C GLU A 137 -6.40 -21.80 -13.50
N GLU A 138 -6.42 -20.47 -13.63
CA GLU A 138 -5.30 -19.63 -13.19
C GLU A 138 -5.11 -19.67 -11.66
N VAL A 139 -6.20 -19.75 -10.89
CA VAL A 139 -6.10 -19.94 -9.44
C VAL A 139 -5.51 -21.32 -9.13
N GLN A 140 -5.94 -22.38 -9.83
CA GLN A 140 -5.40 -23.73 -9.64
C GLN A 140 -3.92 -23.80 -10.01
N GLU A 141 -3.50 -23.20 -11.13
CA GLU A 141 -2.09 -23.10 -11.51
C GLU A 141 -1.25 -22.41 -10.43
N LYS A 142 -1.81 -21.38 -9.77
CA LYS A 142 -1.14 -20.73 -8.65
C LYS A 142 -1.00 -21.66 -7.45
N ILE A 143 -2.04 -22.42 -7.10
CA ILE A 143 -2.02 -23.42 -6.03
C ILE A 143 -0.98 -24.52 -6.33
N ASP A 144 -0.93 -25.00 -7.55
CA ASP A 144 0.01 -26.02 -7.99
C ASP A 144 1.46 -25.51 -7.87
N SER A 145 1.72 -24.28 -8.34
CA SER A 145 3.03 -23.62 -8.18
C SER A 145 3.46 -23.49 -6.71
N LEU A 146 2.55 -23.10 -5.82
CA LEU A 146 2.82 -23.03 -4.37
C LEU A 146 3.16 -24.40 -3.79
N SER A 147 2.51 -25.46 -4.29
CA SER A 147 2.76 -26.84 -3.86
C SER A 147 4.12 -27.36 -4.28
N GLU A 148 4.69 -26.83 -5.37
CA GLU A 148 6.07 -27.14 -5.81
C GLU A 148 7.13 -26.47 -4.94
N GLU A 149 6.82 -25.30 -4.38
CA GLU A 149 7.74 -24.48 -3.58
C GLU A 149 7.74 -24.84 -2.09
N THR A 150 6.61 -25.37 -1.57
CA THR A 150 6.43 -25.68 -0.16
C THR A 150 5.51 -26.87 0.06
N ASP A 151 5.57 -27.49 1.26
CA ASP A 151 4.54 -28.42 1.71
C ASP A 151 3.24 -27.65 2.00
N LEU A 152 2.45 -27.40 0.94
CA LEU A 152 1.24 -26.61 1.00
C LEU A 152 0.21 -27.22 1.99
N SER A 153 0.11 -28.55 2.06
CA SER A 153 -0.81 -29.22 2.98
C SER A 153 -0.44 -28.98 4.44
N ALA A 154 0.84 -29.05 4.79
CA ALA A 154 1.31 -28.74 6.13
C ALA A 154 1.12 -27.26 6.45
N TRP A 155 1.35 -26.36 5.47
CA TRP A 155 1.13 -24.94 5.61
C TRP A 155 -0.36 -24.62 5.85
N MET A 156 -1.26 -25.16 5.03
CA MET A 156 -2.71 -24.99 5.17
C MET A 156 -3.20 -25.46 6.56
N ASN A 157 -2.73 -26.63 7.01
CA ASN A 157 -3.07 -27.14 8.34
C ASN A 157 -2.56 -26.21 9.47
N THR A 158 -1.37 -25.64 9.31
CA THR A 158 -0.80 -24.71 10.29
C THR A 158 -1.61 -23.43 10.42
N TRP A 159 -2.10 -22.91 9.27
CA TRP A 159 -2.79 -21.62 9.20
C TRP A 159 -4.32 -21.76 9.14
N GLY A 160 -4.86 -22.97 9.22
CA GLY A 160 -6.30 -23.22 9.28
C GLY A 160 -7.03 -22.93 7.95
N TYR A 161 -6.36 -23.12 6.81
CA TYR A 161 -7.03 -23.06 5.51
C TYR A 161 -7.63 -24.42 5.12
N SER A 162 -8.86 -24.41 4.60
CA SER A 162 -9.38 -25.46 3.74
C SER A 162 -8.96 -25.22 2.29
N GLU A 163 -9.12 -26.22 1.41
CA GLU A 163 -8.89 -26.04 -0.03
C GLU A 163 -9.80 -24.94 -0.60
N GLU A 164 -11.07 -24.94 -0.20
CA GLU A 164 -12.06 -23.94 -0.64
C GLU A 164 -11.70 -22.53 -0.16
N SER A 165 -11.39 -22.36 1.14
CA SER A 165 -11.04 -21.02 1.67
C SER A 165 -9.71 -20.49 1.11
N LEU A 166 -8.75 -21.36 0.81
CA LEU A 166 -7.51 -20.96 0.12
C LEU A 166 -7.79 -20.53 -1.31
N PHE A 167 -8.62 -21.29 -2.04
CA PHE A 167 -8.99 -20.97 -3.42
C PHE A 167 -9.67 -19.60 -3.52
N GLU A 168 -10.69 -19.35 -2.67
CA GLU A 168 -11.40 -18.06 -2.64
C GLU A 168 -10.50 -16.89 -2.23
N ALA A 169 -9.65 -17.10 -1.22
CA ALA A 169 -8.67 -16.10 -0.81
C ALA A 169 -7.70 -15.74 -1.94
N LEU A 170 -7.15 -16.74 -2.63
CA LEU A 170 -6.24 -16.52 -3.76
C LEU A 170 -6.93 -15.83 -4.93
N LYS A 171 -8.15 -16.23 -5.26
CA LYS A 171 -8.92 -15.60 -6.35
C LYS A 171 -9.16 -14.11 -6.08
N LEU A 172 -9.58 -13.76 -4.86
CA LEU A 172 -9.76 -12.38 -4.44
C LEU A 172 -8.45 -11.59 -4.50
N GLN A 173 -7.37 -12.14 -3.93
CA GLN A 173 -6.06 -11.52 -3.92
C GLN A 173 -5.48 -11.32 -5.33
N MET A 174 -5.63 -12.29 -6.22
CA MET A 174 -5.16 -12.19 -7.60
C MET A 174 -5.90 -11.09 -8.37
N LEU A 175 -7.22 -10.98 -8.21
CA LEU A 175 -8.00 -9.88 -8.80
C LEU A 175 -7.59 -8.53 -8.22
N ALA A 176 -7.46 -8.43 -6.89
CA ALA A 176 -7.01 -7.20 -6.24
C ALA A 176 -5.61 -6.79 -6.68
N ALA A 177 -4.71 -7.77 -6.87
CA ALA A 177 -3.36 -7.53 -7.35
C ALA A 177 -3.34 -6.93 -8.76
N LEU A 178 -4.18 -7.41 -9.69
CA LEU A 178 -4.28 -6.84 -11.04
C LEU A 178 -4.61 -5.35 -11.01
N GLN A 179 -5.58 -4.95 -10.20
CA GLN A 179 -5.97 -3.54 -10.09
C GLN A 179 -4.88 -2.71 -9.40
N ARG A 180 -4.29 -3.24 -8.32
CA ARG A 180 -3.18 -2.59 -7.63
C ARG A 180 -2.02 -2.34 -8.60
N ASP A 181 -1.64 -3.34 -9.39
CA ASP A 181 -0.52 -3.23 -10.32
C ASP A 181 -0.79 -2.16 -11.39
N LEU A 182 -2.04 -2.06 -11.90
CA LEU A 182 -2.43 -0.96 -12.80
C LEU A 182 -2.28 0.42 -12.16
N ILE A 183 -2.65 0.57 -10.88
CA ILE A 183 -2.50 1.83 -10.14
C ILE A 183 -1.02 2.19 -9.98
N ILE A 184 -0.19 1.22 -9.62
CA ILE A 184 1.24 1.37 -9.40
C ILE A 184 1.96 1.70 -10.71
N GLU A 185 1.64 1.00 -11.80
CA GLU A 185 2.22 1.22 -13.14
C GLU A 185 1.81 2.56 -13.76
N ALA A 186 0.67 3.12 -13.33
CA ALA A 186 0.22 4.45 -13.77
C ALA A 186 1.06 5.61 -13.19
N VAL A 187 1.87 5.38 -12.16
CA VAL A 187 2.76 6.39 -11.59
C VAL A 187 3.91 6.65 -12.57
N PRO A 188 4.08 7.89 -13.07
CA PRO A 188 5.13 8.18 -14.04
C PRO A 188 6.52 8.02 -13.45
N GLU A 189 7.45 7.45 -14.20
CA GLU A 189 8.85 7.30 -13.80
C GLU A 189 9.65 8.62 -13.96
N VAL A 190 9.18 9.55 -14.80
CA VAL A 190 9.78 10.86 -15.04
C VAL A 190 8.76 11.95 -14.70
N VAL A 191 9.12 12.82 -13.77
CA VAL A 191 8.26 13.93 -13.32
C VAL A 191 9.11 15.16 -13.01
N GLU A 192 8.45 16.35 -12.95
CA GLU A 192 9.09 17.54 -12.43
C GLU A 192 9.55 17.30 -10.98
N GLN A 193 10.83 17.54 -10.72
CA GLN A 193 11.44 17.51 -9.39
C GLN A 193 12.05 18.85 -9.05
N ALA A 194 12.05 19.19 -7.77
CA ALA A 194 12.74 20.36 -7.24
C ALA A 194 14.01 19.91 -6.51
N GLU A 195 15.14 20.56 -6.84
CA GLU A 195 16.36 20.44 -6.05
C GLU A 195 16.27 21.39 -4.86
N LEU A 196 16.31 20.84 -3.67
CA LEU A 196 15.99 21.58 -2.45
C LEU A 196 17.13 21.58 -1.45
N ARG A 197 17.20 22.70 -0.70
CA ARG A 197 17.95 22.83 0.54
C ARG A 197 17.06 23.47 1.59
N GLN A 198 17.23 23.12 2.87
CA GLN A 198 16.45 23.73 3.95
C GLN A 198 17.33 24.21 5.09
N VAL A 199 16.84 25.21 5.80
CA VAL A 199 17.22 25.50 7.17
C VAL A 199 16.11 24.96 8.07
N PHE A 200 16.46 24.05 8.97
CA PHE A 200 15.55 23.51 9.96
C PHE A 200 15.95 24.04 11.37
N ALA A 201 15.01 24.64 12.08
CA ALA A 201 15.23 25.13 13.42
C ALA A 201 14.16 24.59 14.39
N TYR A 202 14.59 24.13 15.57
CA TYR A 202 13.64 23.65 16.60
C TYR A 202 12.85 24.78 17.28
N THR A 203 13.29 26.04 17.09
CA THR A 203 12.64 27.21 17.73
C THR A 203 12.34 28.29 16.71
N GLN A 204 11.25 29.01 16.93
CA GLN A 204 10.84 30.13 16.09
C GLN A 204 11.91 31.24 16.07
N GLU A 205 12.57 31.48 17.21
CA GLU A 205 13.65 32.49 17.30
C GLU A 205 14.85 32.11 16.42
N GLY A 206 15.25 30.84 16.44
CA GLY A 206 16.28 30.31 15.56
C GLY A 206 15.95 30.50 14.08
N ALA A 207 14.74 30.13 13.67
CA ALA A 207 14.29 30.30 12.30
C ALA A 207 14.24 31.79 11.87
N ARG A 208 13.76 32.67 12.75
CA ARG A 208 13.75 34.13 12.51
C ARG A 208 15.17 34.69 12.41
N SER A 209 16.11 34.22 13.20
CA SER A 209 17.52 34.59 13.11
C SER A 209 18.13 34.18 11.75
N ALA A 210 17.88 32.93 11.33
CA ALA A 210 18.30 32.44 10.02
C ALA A 210 17.71 33.30 8.89
N LEU A 211 16.41 33.56 8.90
CA LEU A 211 15.73 34.37 7.90
C LEU A 211 16.30 35.81 7.86
N THR A 212 16.62 36.38 9.01
CA THR A 212 17.22 37.73 9.11
C THR A 212 18.60 37.73 8.47
N SER A 213 19.42 36.71 8.69
CA SER A 213 20.74 36.57 8.07
C SER A 213 20.62 36.46 6.54
N LEU A 214 19.70 35.62 6.03
CA LEU A 214 19.42 35.46 4.59
C LEU A 214 18.96 36.79 3.95
N ARG A 215 18.04 37.48 4.61
CA ARG A 215 17.55 38.80 4.13
C ARG A 215 18.63 39.90 4.16
N SER A 216 19.67 39.73 4.99
CA SER A 216 20.83 40.59 5.08
C SER A 216 21.89 40.25 4.02
N GLY A 217 21.66 39.26 3.17
CA GLY A 217 22.54 38.85 2.07
C GLY A 217 23.51 37.75 2.40
N ALA A 218 23.32 37.02 3.52
CA ALA A 218 24.11 35.82 3.77
C ALA A 218 23.75 34.73 2.75
N ASP A 219 24.75 33.92 2.40
CA ASP A 219 24.54 32.78 1.53
C ASP A 219 23.66 31.73 2.23
N PHE A 220 22.73 31.11 1.49
CA PHE A 220 21.78 30.14 2.06
C PHE A 220 22.50 28.90 2.56
N GLU A 221 23.50 28.42 1.85
CA GLU A 221 24.28 27.24 2.21
C GLU A 221 25.05 27.47 3.50
N ASP A 222 25.72 28.63 3.65
CA ASP A 222 26.44 29.01 4.87
C ASP A 222 25.49 29.06 6.08
N VAL A 223 24.31 29.65 5.92
CA VAL A 223 23.30 29.68 6.97
C VAL A 223 22.82 28.26 7.28
N ALA A 224 22.52 27.43 6.26
CA ALA A 224 22.06 26.07 6.43
C ALA A 224 23.08 25.19 7.18
N TYR A 225 24.37 25.32 6.87
CA TYR A 225 25.44 24.60 7.62
C TYR A 225 25.52 24.98 9.10
N THR A 226 25.04 26.16 9.49
CA THR A 226 24.94 26.53 10.92
C THR A 226 23.91 25.69 11.66
N TYR A 227 22.86 25.25 10.99
CA TYR A 227 21.77 24.44 11.56
C TYR A 227 21.92 22.94 11.31
N ASP A 228 22.51 22.57 10.20
CA ASP A 228 22.89 21.20 9.86
C ASP A 228 24.35 21.13 9.37
N PRO A 229 25.31 20.95 10.26
CA PRO A 229 26.72 20.90 9.90
C PRO A 229 27.13 19.68 9.05
N LEU A 230 26.26 18.68 8.93
CA LEU A 230 26.58 17.45 8.20
C LEU A 230 26.23 17.53 6.73
N THR A 231 25.01 17.98 6.42
CA THR A 231 24.51 18.03 5.03
C THR A 231 24.32 19.46 4.52
N GLY A 232 24.40 20.46 5.41
CA GLY A 232 24.01 21.85 5.06
C GLY A 232 22.54 21.93 4.65
N GLY A 233 21.70 21.04 5.21
CA GLY A 233 20.27 20.98 4.92
C GLY A 233 19.94 20.56 3.49
N TYR A 234 20.84 19.96 2.72
CA TYR A 234 20.61 19.51 1.36
C TYR A 234 19.64 18.33 1.34
N LEU A 235 18.52 18.45 0.63
CA LEU A 235 17.48 17.44 0.50
C LEU A 235 17.57 16.66 -0.82
N GLY A 236 18.33 17.17 -1.79
CA GLY A 236 18.45 16.59 -3.12
C GLY A 236 17.26 16.91 -4.01
N TRP A 237 17.08 16.11 -5.05
CA TRP A 237 15.97 16.19 -5.98
C TRP A 237 14.76 15.44 -5.42
N VAL A 238 13.64 16.14 -5.28
CA VAL A 238 12.41 15.60 -4.73
C VAL A 238 11.23 15.83 -5.68
N PRO A 239 10.44 14.81 -5.98
CA PRO A 239 9.18 14.97 -6.69
C PRO A 239 8.09 15.48 -5.74
N ARG A 240 7.00 16.01 -6.30
CA ARG A 240 5.78 16.32 -5.53
C ARG A 240 5.18 15.03 -4.95
N GLY A 241 4.67 15.09 -3.72
CA GLY A 241 4.13 13.94 -2.97
C GLY A 241 5.17 13.17 -2.16
N TYR A 242 6.45 13.63 -2.16
CA TYR A 242 7.52 12.92 -1.45
C TYR A 242 7.85 13.51 -0.08
N LEU A 243 7.63 14.83 0.10
CA LEU A 243 7.95 15.49 1.36
C LEU A 243 6.85 15.24 2.41
N LEU A 244 7.27 14.84 3.62
CA LEU A 244 6.36 14.49 4.71
C LEU A 244 5.58 15.69 5.31
N ILE A 245 6.01 16.93 5.00
CA ILE A 245 5.42 18.15 5.56
C ILE A 245 4.76 18.92 4.42
N PRO A 246 3.41 18.89 4.31
CA PRO A 246 2.69 19.50 3.18
C PRO A 246 3.02 20.98 2.99
N ALA A 247 3.11 21.78 4.07
CA ALA A 247 3.43 23.20 3.96
C ALA A 247 4.84 23.48 3.41
N VAL A 248 5.80 22.57 3.67
CA VAL A 248 7.16 22.64 3.09
C VAL A 248 7.11 22.26 1.63
N GLU A 249 6.35 21.25 1.26
CA GLU A 249 6.16 20.83 -0.12
C GLU A 249 5.47 21.93 -0.95
N ASP A 250 4.38 22.50 -0.43
CA ASP A 250 3.68 23.58 -1.11
C ASP A 250 4.59 24.79 -1.37
N ALA A 251 5.42 25.16 -0.40
CA ALA A 251 6.41 26.22 -0.60
C ALA A 251 7.45 25.82 -1.63
N ALA A 252 8.00 24.60 -1.55
CA ALA A 252 8.99 24.10 -2.49
C ALA A 252 8.49 24.11 -3.92
N PHE A 253 7.22 23.80 -4.17
CA PHE A 253 6.64 23.73 -5.50
C PHE A 253 5.93 25.01 -5.97
N SER A 254 5.74 26.01 -5.12
CA SER A 254 5.21 27.33 -5.50
C SER A 254 6.29 28.37 -5.78
N LEU A 255 7.48 28.23 -5.18
CA LEU A 255 8.58 29.17 -5.34
C LEU A 255 9.30 28.97 -6.67
N PRO A 256 9.78 30.04 -7.34
CA PRO A 256 10.67 29.92 -8.48
C PRO A 256 12.05 29.39 -8.06
N ALA A 257 12.76 28.76 -8.98
CA ALA A 257 14.15 28.36 -8.79
C ALA A 257 15.03 29.59 -8.42
N GLY A 258 15.97 29.39 -7.50
CA GLY A 258 16.81 30.43 -6.93
C GLY A 258 16.18 31.23 -5.79
N SER A 259 14.94 30.89 -5.37
CA SER A 259 14.23 31.60 -4.31
C SER A 259 14.06 30.74 -3.07
N TYR A 260 13.94 31.40 -1.91
CA TYR A 260 13.66 30.73 -0.64
C TYR A 260 12.36 31.23 0.00
N SER A 261 11.77 30.39 0.86
CA SER A 261 10.53 30.69 1.58
C SER A 261 10.74 31.65 2.75
N ASP A 262 9.65 32.20 3.27
CA ASP A 262 9.58 32.68 4.65
C ASP A 262 9.66 31.49 5.62
N VAL A 263 9.60 31.76 6.93
CA VAL A 263 9.56 30.70 7.96
C VAL A 263 8.25 29.93 7.84
N ILE A 264 8.34 28.63 7.67
CA ILE A 264 7.22 27.68 7.65
C ILE A 264 7.20 26.95 8.99
N GLU A 265 6.10 27.02 9.71
CA GLU A 265 5.90 26.29 10.95
C GLU A 265 5.30 24.90 10.67
N SER A 266 5.79 23.88 11.39
CA SER A 266 5.28 22.52 11.34
C SER A 266 5.18 21.91 12.75
N ASN A 267 4.62 20.72 12.86
CA ASN A 267 4.54 19.97 14.13
C ASN A 267 5.92 19.52 14.67
N VAL A 268 6.98 19.57 13.85
CA VAL A 268 8.33 19.17 14.25
C VAL A 268 9.30 20.34 14.42
N GLY A 269 8.93 21.55 13.97
CA GLY A 269 9.75 22.75 14.06
C GLY A 269 9.48 23.76 12.96
N TYR A 270 10.52 24.52 12.62
CA TYR A 270 10.45 25.65 11.71
C TYR A 270 11.43 25.45 10.53
N HIS A 271 10.93 25.71 9.32
CA HIS A 271 11.65 25.46 8.09
C HIS A 271 11.79 26.74 7.26
N ILE A 272 12.91 26.89 6.56
CA ILE A 272 13.08 27.80 5.43
C ILE A 272 13.60 26.97 4.28
N VAL A 273 12.92 26.96 3.15
CA VAL A 273 13.24 26.09 2.01
C VAL A 273 13.76 26.94 0.85
N LEU A 274 14.89 26.55 0.31
CA LEU A 274 15.44 27.07 -0.93
C LEU A 274 15.17 26.09 -2.07
N VAL A 275 14.60 26.58 -3.17
CA VAL A 275 14.52 25.86 -4.45
C VAL A 275 15.76 26.19 -5.25
N ILE A 276 16.68 25.25 -5.42
CA ILE A 276 17.93 25.45 -6.17
C ILE A 276 17.63 25.40 -7.66
N ALA A 277 16.94 24.34 -8.11
CA ALA A 277 16.59 24.12 -9.51
C ALA A 277 15.28 23.33 -9.64
N ARG A 278 14.73 23.27 -10.85
CA ARG A 278 13.62 22.40 -11.23
C ARG A 278 13.84 21.82 -12.61
N GLU A 279 13.58 20.55 -12.77
CA GLU A 279 13.62 19.88 -14.07
C GLU A 279 12.84 18.56 -14.02
N ASP A 280 12.44 18.07 -15.20
CA ASP A 280 11.91 16.72 -15.36
C ASP A 280 13.04 15.71 -15.22
N ARG A 281 12.90 14.78 -14.29
CA ARG A 281 13.92 13.77 -13.96
C ARG A 281 13.30 12.43 -13.71
N GLU A 282 14.07 11.37 -13.95
CA GLU A 282 13.77 10.03 -13.48
C GLU A 282 13.70 10.02 -11.94
N ILE A 283 12.65 9.41 -11.40
CA ILE A 283 12.40 9.33 -9.96
C ILE A 283 13.35 8.29 -9.35
N SER A 284 13.94 8.60 -8.20
CA SER A 284 14.71 7.60 -7.44
C SER A 284 13.81 6.44 -6.96
N GLY A 285 14.38 5.24 -6.82
CA GLY A 285 13.61 4.06 -6.40
C GLY A 285 12.82 4.26 -5.10
N ASP A 286 13.41 4.98 -4.11
CA ASP A 286 12.73 5.28 -2.84
C ASP A 286 11.55 6.24 -3.03
N ALA A 287 11.72 7.28 -3.84
CA ALA A 287 10.65 8.23 -4.14
C ALA A 287 9.55 7.56 -4.97
N LEU A 288 9.91 6.77 -5.98
CA LEU A 288 8.94 6.01 -6.79
C LEU A 288 8.09 5.08 -5.90
N SER A 289 8.72 4.29 -5.05
CA SER A 289 8.01 3.41 -4.10
C SER A 289 7.10 4.18 -3.15
N THR A 290 7.47 5.41 -2.78
CA THR A 290 6.64 6.26 -1.93
C THR A 290 5.43 6.78 -2.69
N LEU A 291 5.62 7.28 -3.93
CA LEU A 291 4.53 7.76 -4.76
C LEU A 291 3.57 6.64 -5.18
N GLN A 292 4.08 5.45 -5.44
CA GLN A 292 3.26 4.26 -5.74
C GLN A 292 2.37 3.87 -4.56
N ARG A 293 2.92 3.87 -3.34
CA ARG A 293 2.11 3.63 -2.12
C ARG A 293 1.07 4.73 -1.90
N GLN A 294 1.44 5.98 -2.13
CA GLN A 294 0.51 7.11 -2.01
C GLN A 294 -0.61 7.01 -3.05
N ALA A 295 -0.28 6.69 -4.30
CA ALA A 295 -1.26 6.52 -5.36
C ALA A 295 -2.28 5.40 -5.03
N LEU A 296 -1.80 4.28 -4.46
CA LEU A 296 -2.69 3.20 -4.02
C LEU A 296 -3.57 3.64 -2.84
N TYR A 297 -2.98 4.34 -1.86
CA TYR A 297 -3.72 4.85 -0.70
C TYR A 297 -4.81 5.84 -1.14
N ASP A 298 -4.47 6.84 -1.95
CA ASP A 298 -5.41 7.86 -2.42
C ASP A 298 -6.54 7.23 -3.25
N TRP A 299 -6.20 6.24 -4.09
CA TRP A 299 -7.19 5.49 -4.85
C TRP A 299 -8.16 4.73 -3.95
N LEU A 300 -7.65 4.04 -2.91
CA LEU A 300 -8.50 3.31 -1.95
C LEU A 300 -9.39 4.25 -1.15
N GLU A 301 -8.89 5.39 -0.70
CA GLU A 301 -9.68 6.42 -0.02
C GLU A 301 -10.83 6.91 -0.94
N GLU A 302 -10.53 7.23 -2.20
CA GLU A 302 -11.53 7.63 -3.18
C GLU A 302 -12.59 6.53 -3.42
N GLN A 303 -12.16 5.26 -3.52
CA GLN A 303 -13.11 4.16 -3.67
C GLN A 303 -14.00 3.98 -2.44
N ARG A 304 -13.46 4.09 -1.25
CA ARG A 304 -14.23 4.01 0.00
C ARG A 304 -15.28 5.12 0.10
N GLU A 305 -14.92 6.35 -0.25
CA GLU A 305 -15.84 7.49 -0.27
C GLU A 305 -16.99 7.31 -1.29
N ASN A 306 -16.72 6.67 -2.43
CA ASN A 306 -17.68 6.46 -3.50
C ASN A 306 -18.45 5.13 -3.41
N SER A 307 -18.20 4.31 -2.39
CA SER A 307 -18.79 2.99 -2.22
C SER A 307 -19.80 2.94 -1.08
N THR A 308 -20.75 2.01 -1.19
CA THR A 308 -21.64 1.65 -0.09
C THR A 308 -20.99 0.52 0.71
N ILE A 309 -20.52 0.83 1.91
CA ILE A 309 -19.90 -0.13 2.82
C ILE A 309 -20.76 -0.23 4.07
N GLU A 310 -21.33 -1.41 4.32
CA GLU A 310 -22.13 -1.72 5.50
C GLU A 310 -21.38 -2.73 6.36
N VAL A 311 -20.89 -2.29 7.51
CA VAL A 311 -20.28 -3.16 8.51
C VAL A 311 -21.38 -3.70 9.41
N LEU A 312 -21.43 -5.02 9.56
CA LEU A 312 -22.46 -5.69 10.33
C LEU A 312 -21.95 -6.01 11.75
N ASP A 313 -22.84 -5.89 12.74
CA ASP A 313 -22.52 -6.25 14.12
C ASP A 313 -22.27 -7.76 14.22
N THR A 314 -21.02 -8.16 14.50
CA THR A 314 -20.55 -9.57 14.53
C THR A 314 -19.95 -9.94 15.88
#